data_01126519900e521d0af20c28f07aa26a
#
_entry.id   01126519900e521d0af20c28f07aa26a
#
_cell.length_a   1.000
_cell.length_b   1.000
_cell.length_c   1.000
_cell.angle_alpha   90.00
_cell.angle_beta   90.00
_cell.angle_gamma   90.00
#
_symmetry.space_group_name_H-M   'P 1'
#
loop_
_entity.id
_entity.type
_entity.pdbx_description
1 polymer ?
#
loop_
_entity_poly.entity_id
_entity_poly.type
_entity_poly.pdbx_seq_one_letter_code
_entity_poly.pdbx_strand_id
1 'polypeptide(L)'
;MQRSVQALQEENEKLKSSIREHLSTEADELLASCSGGGPSVLASDPREATNILDDPDYSLVKALQTAQQNFVISDPSLPDNPIVYASQGFLALTGYTLEQVLGRNCRFLQGPETDPRVVARIRNGIENGEDTTVCLLNYRADGSTFWNQFFIAALRDGDGNVVNFLGVQCKVSEDYAKAFMKTEELEESKKPNS
;
A
#
# COMPACT_ATOMS: atom_id res chain seq x y z
N MET A 1 -17.74 19.65 3.70
CA MET A 1 -16.35 19.26 3.47
C MET A 1 -15.50 19.23 4.75
N GLN A 2 -15.44 20.28 5.59
CA GLN A 2 -14.62 20.28 6.81
C GLN A 2 -14.95 19.16 7.83
N ARG A 3 -16.24 18.79 8.00
CA ARG A 3 -16.65 17.71 8.91
C ARG A 3 -16.16 16.32 8.50
N SER A 4 -16.02 16.07 7.19
CA SER A 4 -15.52 14.76 6.68
C SER A 4 -14.02 14.60 6.89
N VAL A 5 -13.24 15.67 6.73
CA VAL A 5 -11.79 15.65 6.97
C VAL A 5 -11.49 15.44 8.45
N GLN A 6 -12.25 16.08 9.33
CA GLN A 6 -12.09 15.96 10.77
C GLN A 6 -12.44 14.54 11.26
N ALA A 7 -13.51 13.93 10.72
CA ALA A 7 -13.89 12.56 11.03
C ALA A 7 -12.81 11.56 10.57
N LEU A 8 -12.26 11.75 9.37
CA LEU A 8 -11.16 10.92 8.85
C LEU A 8 -9.85 11.11 9.64
N GLN A 9 -9.58 12.31 10.14
CA GLN A 9 -8.45 12.57 11.03
C GLN A 9 -8.63 11.86 12.38
N GLU A 10 -9.83 11.92 12.97
CA GLU A 10 -10.15 11.22 14.21
C GLU A 10 -10.07 9.70 14.05
N GLU A 11 -10.53 9.17 12.94
CA GLU A 11 -10.43 7.74 12.61
C GLU A 11 -8.98 7.31 12.39
N ASN A 12 -8.17 8.12 11.71
CA ASN A 12 -6.74 7.89 11.53
C ASN A 12 -5.99 7.91 12.88
N GLU A 13 -6.33 8.85 13.79
CA GLU A 13 -5.73 8.88 15.13
C GLU A 13 -6.17 7.69 16.00
N LYS A 14 -7.42 7.23 15.86
CA LYS A 14 -7.89 5.99 16.51
C LYS A 14 -7.15 4.77 15.97
N LEU A 15 -6.96 4.67 14.65
CA LEU A 15 -6.19 3.60 14.03
C LEU A 15 -4.72 3.62 14.51
N LYS A 16 -4.09 4.79 14.53
CA LYS A 16 -2.73 4.95 15.07
C LYS A 16 -2.65 4.59 16.55
N SER A 17 -3.65 4.95 17.35
CA SER A 17 -3.70 4.61 18.76
C SER A 17 -3.86 3.12 18.98
N SER A 18 -4.76 2.47 18.25
CA SER A 18 -4.96 1.02 18.28
C SER A 18 -3.71 0.25 17.83
N ILE A 19 -3.06 0.72 16.76
CA ILE A 19 -1.79 0.16 16.27
C ILE A 19 -0.68 0.33 17.33
N ARG A 20 -0.57 1.50 18.00
CA ARG A 20 0.41 1.71 19.06
C ARG A 20 0.16 0.83 20.27
N GLU A 21 -1.07 0.67 20.67
CA GLU A 21 -1.45 -0.14 21.83
C GLU A 21 -1.13 -1.63 21.59
N HIS A 22 -1.42 -2.15 20.41
CA HIS A 22 -1.04 -3.50 20.03
C HIS A 22 0.47 -3.68 19.89
N LEU A 23 1.17 -2.72 19.28
CA LEU A 23 2.64 -2.75 19.16
C LEU A 23 3.33 -2.68 20.52
N SER A 24 2.80 -1.93 21.49
CA SER A 24 3.33 -1.85 22.86
C SER A 24 3.17 -3.18 23.57
N THR A 25 1.99 -3.79 23.49
CA THR A 25 1.69 -5.07 24.17
C THR A 25 2.54 -6.21 23.61
N GLU A 26 2.69 -6.31 22.28
CA GLU A 26 3.51 -7.36 21.65
C GLU A 26 5.02 -7.10 21.80
N ALA A 27 5.46 -5.83 21.80
CA ALA A 27 6.86 -5.50 22.06
C ALA A 27 7.26 -5.87 23.50
N ASP A 28 6.37 -5.69 24.48
CA ASP A 28 6.60 -6.07 25.87
C ASP A 28 6.60 -7.60 26.04
N GLU A 29 5.76 -8.34 25.31
CA GLU A 29 5.76 -9.80 25.29
C GLU A 29 7.01 -10.35 24.58
N LEU A 30 7.46 -9.76 23.48
CA LEU A 30 8.70 -10.12 22.79
C LEU A 30 9.94 -9.81 23.64
N LEU A 31 9.98 -8.67 24.32
CA LEU A 31 11.06 -8.32 25.25
C LEU A 31 11.09 -9.26 26.47
N ALA A 32 9.95 -9.68 26.97
CA ALA A 32 9.86 -10.65 28.05
C ALA A 32 10.34 -12.04 27.63
N SER A 33 10.15 -12.43 26.36
CA SER A 33 10.63 -13.70 25.80
C SER A 33 12.13 -13.68 25.42
N CYS A 34 12.71 -12.49 25.15
CA CYS A 34 14.10 -12.30 24.74
C CYS A 34 15.11 -12.12 25.90
N SER A 35 14.71 -12.20 27.16
CA SER A 35 15.62 -12.09 28.31
C SER A 35 16.50 -13.34 28.56
N GLY A 36 16.66 -14.20 27.58
CA GLY A 36 17.54 -15.39 27.58
C GLY A 36 18.40 -15.47 26.32
N GLY A 37 19.51 -14.75 26.31
CA GLY A 37 20.78 -15.07 25.64
C GLY A 37 20.84 -15.27 24.13
N GLY A 38 21.44 -14.31 23.40
CA GLY A 38 22.29 -14.49 22.21
C GLY A 38 21.64 -14.42 20.83
N PRO A 39 22.33 -13.83 19.82
CA PRO A 39 21.75 -13.47 18.54
C PRO A 39 21.82 -14.62 17.53
N SER A 40 20.67 -15.11 17.08
CA SER A 40 20.58 -15.82 15.80
C SER A 40 19.12 -15.81 15.35
N VAL A 41 18.77 -14.81 14.53
CA VAL A 41 17.46 -14.77 13.87
C VAL A 41 17.62 -15.34 12.48
N LEU A 42 17.65 -16.66 12.40
CA LEU A 42 17.21 -17.40 11.23
C LEU A 42 16.12 -18.34 11.74
N ALA A 43 14.87 -18.02 11.39
CA ALA A 43 13.74 -18.88 11.66
C ALA A 43 14.00 -20.25 11.04
N SER A 44 14.24 -21.25 11.90
CA SER A 44 14.63 -22.60 11.48
C SER A 44 13.43 -23.57 11.43
N ASP A 45 12.19 -23.08 11.56
CA ASP A 45 10.99 -23.91 11.38
C ASP A 45 9.92 -23.19 10.57
N PRO A 46 9.55 -23.71 9.37
CA PRO A 46 8.44 -23.17 8.58
C PRO A 46 7.07 -23.22 9.28
N ARG A 47 6.95 -23.96 10.40
CA ARG A 47 5.69 -24.07 11.17
C ARG A 47 5.48 -22.94 12.16
N GLU A 48 6.53 -22.27 12.61
CA GLU A 48 6.40 -21.06 13.44
C GLU A 48 5.99 -19.84 12.63
N ALA A 49 6.34 -19.79 11.33
CA ALA A 49 5.90 -18.75 10.43
C ALA A 49 4.40 -18.79 10.11
N THR A 50 3.75 -19.95 10.26
CA THR A 50 2.32 -20.11 9.94
C THR A 50 1.37 -19.65 11.05
N ASN A 51 1.83 -19.56 12.30
CA ASN A 51 0.99 -19.12 13.43
C ASN A 51 0.89 -17.58 13.59
N ILE A 52 1.69 -16.82 12.82
CA ILE A 52 1.62 -15.35 12.77
C ILE A 52 0.61 -14.87 11.71
N LEU A 53 0.04 -15.79 10.93
CA LEU A 53 -0.76 -15.53 9.74
C LEU A 53 -2.28 -15.73 9.92
N ASP A 54 -2.79 -15.73 11.14
CA ASP A 54 -4.24 -15.86 11.37
C ASP A 54 -5.03 -14.57 11.05
N ASP A 55 -4.32 -13.45 10.82
CA ASP A 55 -4.85 -12.26 10.16
C ASP A 55 -3.84 -11.79 9.10
N PRO A 56 -3.91 -12.33 7.86
CA PRO A 56 -2.92 -12.06 6.82
C PRO A 56 -2.83 -10.58 6.46
N ASP A 57 -3.92 -9.84 6.57
CA ASP A 57 -3.96 -8.43 6.20
C ASP A 57 -3.22 -7.55 7.22
N TYR A 58 -3.38 -7.83 8.51
CA TYR A 58 -2.67 -7.12 9.57
C TYR A 58 -1.16 -7.38 9.54
N SER A 59 -0.76 -8.64 9.33
CA SER A 59 0.64 -9.02 9.22
C SER A 59 1.35 -8.37 8.04
N LEU A 60 0.67 -8.23 6.90
CA LEU A 60 1.19 -7.54 5.71
C LEU A 60 1.41 -6.05 6.00
N VAL A 61 0.44 -5.36 6.58
CA VAL A 61 0.55 -3.94 6.93
C VAL A 61 1.69 -3.71 7.92
N LYS A 62 1.82 -4.56 8.95
CA LYS A 62 2.91 -4.50 9.93
C LYS A 62 4.28 -4.71 9.29
N ALA A 63 4.41 -5.70 8.39
CA ALA A 63 5.65 -5.94 7.67
C ALA A 63 6.06 -4.74 6.82
N LEU A 64 5.12 -4.11 6.12
CA LEU A 64 5.37 -2.92 5.31
C LEU A 64 5.75 -1.70 6.15
N GLN A 65 5.15 -1.52 7.33
CA GLN A 65 5.52 -0.46 8.26
C GLN A 65 6.94 -0.66 8.81
N THR A 66 7.27 -1.89 9.21
CA THR A 66 8.61 -2.26 9.72
C THR A 66 9.68 -2.08 8.64
N ALA A 67 9.38 -2.43 7.39
CA ALA A 67 10.26 -2.23 6.26
C ALA A 67 10.33 -0.78 5.77
N GLN A 68 9.67 0.16 6.43
CA GLN A 68 9.59 1.59 6.04
C GLN A 68 9.15 1.79 4.58
N GLN A 69 8.22 0.95 4.11
CA GLN A 69 7.73 1.02 2.74
C GLN A 69 6.81 2.23 2.51
N ASN A 70 6.75 2.66 1.25
CA ASN A 70 5.90 3.77 0.84
C ASN A 70 4.54 3.20 0.47
N PHE A 71 3.55 3.30 1.34
CA PHE A 71 2.22 2.75 1.08
C PHE A 71 1.09 3.63 1.59
N VAL A 72 -0.08 3.40 1.04
CA VAL A 72 -1.36 3.96 1.44
C VAL A 72 -2.40 2.86 1.59
N ILE A 73 -3.42 3.10 2.39
CA ILE A 73 -4.63 2.29 2.45
C ILE A 73 -5.80 3.17 2.02
N SER A 74 -6.65 2.65 1.13
CA SER A 74 -7.87 3.33 0.70
C SER A 74 -9.11 2.50 1.04
N ASP A 75 -10.26 3.17 1.15
CA ASP A 75 -11.53 2.56 1.54
C ASP A 75 -12.54 2.63 0.39
N PRO A 76 -12.83 1.50 -0.28
CA PRO A 76 -13.78 1.46 -1.38
C PRO A 76 -15.24 1.62 -0.93
N SER A 77 -15.56 1.50 0.35
CA SER A 77 -16.92 1.74 0.86
C SER A 77 -17.29 3.23 0.87
N LEU A 78 -16.28 4.09 0.83
CA LEU A 78 -16.44 5.54 0.78
C LEU A 78 -16.46 6.06 -0.67
N PRO A 79 -17.17 7.17 -0.95
CA PRO A 79 -17.22 7.76 -2.27
C PRO A 79 -15.81 8.06 -2.82
N ASP A 80 -15.53 7.56 -4.03
CA ASP A 80 -14.29 7.78 -4.76
C ASP A 80 -13.07 7.00 -4.20
N ASN A 81 -13.27 5.97 -3.36
CA ASN A 81 -12.20 5.13 -2.80
C ASN A 81 -11.03 5.98 -2.26
N PRO A 82 -11.26 6.83 -1.23
CA PRO A 82 -10.27 7.76 -0.73
C PRO A 82 -9.20 7.05 0.11
N ILE A 83 -8.02 7.67 0.18
CA ILE A 83 -6.97 7.28 1.10
C ILE A 83 -7.43 7.56 2.54
N VAL A 84 -7.41 6.54 3.39
CA VAL A 84 -7.72 6.61 4.82
C VAL A 84 -6.45 6.52 5.68
N TYR A 85 -5.37 5.98 5.13
CA TYR A 85 -4.06 5.90 5.78
C TYR A 85 -2.92 6.14 4.78
N ALA A 86 -1.87 6.84 5.21
CA ALA A 86 -0.63 7.02 4.45
C ALA A 86 0.59 6.86 5.36
N SER A 87 1.56 6.05 4.92
CA SER A 87 2.83 5.86 5.63
C SER A 87 3.71 7.11 5.52
N GLN A 88 4.64 7.28 6.47
CA GLN A 88 5.64 8.36 6.42
C GLN A 88 6.51 8.27 5.16
N GLY A 89 6.84 7.03 4.73
CA GLY A 89 7.59 6.82 3.48
C GLY A 89 6.84 7.36 2.26
N PHE A 90 5.53 7.14 2.18
CA PHE A 90 4.69 7.69 1.11
C PHE A 90 4.72 9.22 1.11
N LEU A 91 4.56 9.86 2.27
CA LEU A 91 4.60 11.33 2.39
C LEU A 91 5.98 11.88 1.97
N ALA A 92 7.06 11.24 2.43
CA ALA A 92 8.42 11.61 2.06
C ALA A 92 8.70 11.42 0.56
N LEU A 93 8.22 10.32 -0.04
CA LEU A 93 8.39 10.04 -1.47
C LEU A 93 7.66 11.06 -2.34
N THR A 94 6.45 11.43 -1.95
CA THR A 94 5.54 12.23 -2.78
C THR A 94 5.62 13.74 -2.49
N GLY A 95 6.15 14.12 -1.31
CA GLY A 95 6.27 15.51 -0.87
C GLY A 95 4.95 16.13 -0.42
N TYR A 96 3.86 15.37 -0.35
CA TYR A 96 2.58 15.84 0.19
C TYR A 96 2.52 15.70 1.70
N THR A 97 1.78 16.58 2.37
CA THR A 97 1.46 16.43 3.79
C THR A 97 0.31 15.43 4.00
N LEU A 98 0.18 14.87 5.19
CA LEU A 98 -0.89 13.94 5.52
C LEU A 98 -2.28 14.56 5.26
N GLU A 99 -2.48 15.82 5.62
CA GLU A 99 -3.72 16.57 5.40
C GLU A 99 -4.08 16.73 3.92
N GLN A 100 -3.05 16.83 3.06
CA GLN A 100 -3.24 16.92 1.62
C GLN A 100 -3.58 15.58 0.96
N VAL A 101 -3.31 14.46 1.64
CA VAL A 101 -3.46 13.10 1.11
C VAL A 101 -4.76 12.46 1.58
N LEU A 102 -5.09 12.57 2.88
CA LEU A 102 -6.27 11.93 3.44
C LEU A 102 -7.57 12.43 2.78
N GLY A 103 -8.48 11.50 2.56
CA GLY A 103 -9.77 11.77 1.93
C GLY A 103 -9.72 11.97 0.41
N ARG A 104 -8.56 11.82 -0.22
CA ARG A 104 -8.39 11.92 -1.69
C ARG A 104 -8.12 10.56 -2.30
N ASN A 105 -8.57 10.38 -3.53
CA ASN A 105 -8.18 9.24 -4.33
C ASN A 105 -6.72 9.40 -4.82
N CYS A 106 -5.95 8.29 -4.87
CA CYS A 106 -4.55 8.26 -5.31
C CYS A 106 -4.27 8.90 -6.68
N ARG A 107 -5.30 9.10 -7.52
CA ARG A 107 -5.12 9.69 -8.86
C ARG A 107 -4.54 11.11 -8.84
N PHE A 108 -4.46 11.77 -7.69
CA PHE A 108 -3.79 13.08 -7.59
C PHE A 108 -2.28 13.02 -7.90
N LEU A 109 -1.69 11.83 -7.86
CA LEU A 109 -0.30 11.62 -8.30
C LEU A 109 -0.15 11.52 -9.82
N GLN A 110 -1.25 11.45 -10.58
CA GLN A 110 -1.24 11.38 -12.02
C GLN A 110 -1.13 12.79 -12.62
N GLY A 111 -0.61 12.87 -13.84
CA GLY A 111 -0.43 14.13 -14.54
C GLY A 111 -0.39 13.96 -16.07
N PRO A 112 -0.02 15.01 -16.81
CA PRO A 112 -0.13 15.02 -18.28
C PRO A 112 0.61 13.88 -19.00
N GLU A 113 1.73 13.42 -18.46
CA GLU A 113 2.55 12.37 -19.07
C GLU A 113 2.26 10.98 -18.50
N THR A 114 1.29 10.84 -17.59
CA THR A 114 0.87 9.53 -17.08
C THR A 114 0.09 8.79 -18.17
N ASP A 115 0.53 7.57 -18.53
CA ASP A 115 -0.11 6.78 -19.59
C ASP A 115 -1.54 6.38 -19.19
N PRO A 116 -2.56 6.81 -19.98
CA PRO A 116 -3.96 6.49 -19.68
C PRO A 116 -4.29 5.00 -19.78
N ARG A 117 -3.53 4.22 -20.54
CA ARG A 117 -3.71 2.76 -20.63
C ARG A 117 -3.38 2.10 -19.30
N VAL A 118 -2.29 2.53 -18.66
CA VAL A 118 -1.90 2.05 -17.33
C VAL A 118 -2.93 2.45 -16.27
N VAL A 119 -3.46 3.67 -16.34
CA VAL A 119 -4.56 4.14 -15.46
C VAL A 119 -5.81 3.28 -15.62
N ALA A 120 -6.15 2.89 -16.86
CA ALA A 120 -7.29 2.00 -17.13
C ALA A 120 -7.09 0.60 -16.49
N ARG A 121 -5.87 0.06 -16.53
CA ARG A 121 -5.54 -1.23 -15.87
C ARG A 121 -5.72 -1.14 -14.35
N ILE A 122 -5.24 -0.07 -13.72
CA ILE A 122 -5.45 0.18 -12.29
C ILE A 122 -6.94 0.18 -11.95
N ARG A 123 -7.74 0.91 -12.73
CA ARG A 123 -9.20 0.98 -12.53
C ARG A 123 -9.85 -0.39 -12.62
N ASN A 124 -9.52 -1.14 -13.67
CA ASN A 124 -10.06 -2.48 -13.88
C ASN A 124 -9.70 -3.43 -12.71
N GLY A 125 -8.46 -3.41 -12.21
CA GLY A 125 -8.05 -4.21 -11.06
C GLY A 125 -8.85 -3.85 -9.79
N ILE A 126 -9.04 -2.56 -9.52
CA ILE A 126 -9.85 -2.10 -8.38
C ILE A 126 -11.32 -2.51 -8.53
N GLU A 127 -11.92 -2.34 -9.72
CA GLU A 127 -13.32 -2.71 -9.99
C GLU A 127 -13.57 -4.21 -9.81
N ASN A 128 -12.59 -5.04 -10.16
CA ASN A 128 -12.68 -6.49 -10.01
C ASN A 128 -12.18 -7.01 -8.65
N GLY A 129 -11.61 -6.15 -7.81
CA GLY A 129 -10.98 -6.56 -6.56
C GLY A 129 -9.74 -7.42 -6.78
N GLU A 130 -9.00 -7.21 -7.85
CA GLU A 130 -7.83 -7.99 -8.24
C GLU A 130 -6.53 -7.25 -7.88
N ASP A 131 -5.56 -8.03 -7.41
CA ASP A 131 -4.20 -7.52 -7.21
C ASP A 131 -3.60 -7.09 -8.55
N THR A 132 -3.00 -5.91 -8.56
CA THR A 132 -2.52 -5.30 -9.80
C THR A 132 -1.15 -4.69 -9.59
N THR A 133 -0.20 -4.99 -10.48
CA THR A 133 1.10 -4.32 -10.53
C THR A 133 1.21 -3.56 -11.84
N VAL A 134 1.63 -2.30 -11.76
CA VAL A 134 1.87 -1.46 -12.93
C VAL A 134 3.11 -0.59 -12.73
N CYS A 135 3.65 -0.06 -13.82
CA CYS A 135 4.68 0.97 -13.78
C CYS A 135 4.17 2.22 -14.49
N LEU A 136 4.18 3.37 -13.79
CA LEU A 136 3.64 4.62 -14.34
C LEU A 136 4.44 5.85 -13.88
N LEU A 137 4.34 6.93 -14.64
CA LEU A 137 4.90 8.22 -14.25
C LEU A 137 3.95 8.93 -13.30
N ASN A 138 4.45 9.29 -12.11
CA ASN A 138 3.74 10.05 -11.10
C ASN A 138 4.39 11.41 -10.85
N TYR A 139 3.65 12.31 -10.23
CA TYR A 139 4.02 13.70 -9.93
C TYR A 139 4.02 13.92 -8.42
N ARG A 140 5.06 14.58 -7.91
CA ARG A 140 5.14 15.02 -6.52
C ARG A 140 4.44 16.36 -6.32
N ALA A 141 4.34 16.77 -5.08
CA ALA A 141 3.74 18.04 -4.69
C ALA A 141 4.46 19.26 -5.28
N ASP A 142 5.76 19.17 -5.56
CA ASP A 142 6.57 20.21 -6.19
C ASP A 142 6.51 20.19 -7.73
N GLY A 143 5.72 19.30 -8.32
CA GLY A 143 5.58 19.10 -9.75
C GLY A 143 6.69 18.23 -10.39
N SER A 144 7.70 17.81 -9.65
CA SER A 144 8.70 16.87 -10.16
C SER A 144 8.10 15.50 -10.39
N THR A 145 8.62 14.76 -11.37
CA THR A 145 8.13 13.42 -11.72
C THR A 145 8.99 12.33 -11.10
N PHE A 146 8.42 11.14 -11.01
CA PHE A 146 9.15 9.90 -10.70
C PHE A 146 8.45 8.70 -11.31
N TRP A 147 9.23 7.73 -11.75
CA TRP A 147 8.71 6.43 -12.15
C TRP A 147 8.35 5.62 -10.91
N ASN A 148 7.13 5.17 -10.88
CA ASN A 148 6.54 4.42 -9.77
C ASN A 148 6.14 3.02 -10.24
N GLN A 149 6.80 1.98 -9.71
CA GLN A 149 6.23 0.65 -9.73
C GLN A 149 5.18 0.59 -8.63
N PHE A 150 3.93 0.51 -9.03
CA PHE A 150 2.78 0.59 -8.14
C PHE A 150 2.09 -0.77 -8.05
N PHE A 151 2.09 -1.33 -6.86
CA PHE A 151 1.38 -2.56 -6.53
C PHE A 151 0.13 -2.22 -5.72
N ILE A 152 -1.00 -2.79 -6.11
CA ILE A 152 -2.28 -2.68 -5.43
C ILE A 152 -2.72 -4.07 -5.01
N ALA A 153 -3.03 -4.26 -3.73
CA ALA A 153 -3.63 -5.48 -3.19
C ALA A 153 -5.02 -5.20 -2.62
N ALA A 154 -5.96 -6.09 -2.89
CA ALA A 154 -7.29 -6.06 -2.29
C ALA A 154 -7.23 -6.74 -0.91
N LEU A 155 -7.44 -5.99 0.17
CA LEU A 155 -7.57 -6.51 1.52
C LEU A 155 -8.99 -7.00 1.75
N ARG A 156 -9.14 -8.23 2.29
CA ARG A 156 -10.44 -8.89 2.40
C ARG A 156 -10.75 -9.27 3.83
N ASP A 157 -12.04 -9.25 4.17
CA ASP A 157 -12.55 -9.78 5.42
C ASP A 157 -12.60 -11.33 5.41
N GLY A 158 -12.99 -11.92 6.55
CA GLY A 158 -13.11 -13.37 6.69
C GLY A 158 -14.15 -14.03 5.76
N ASP A 159 -15.04 -13.25 5.16
CA ASP A 159 -16.06 -13.70 4.20
C ASP A 159 -15.58 -13.51 2.74
N GLY A 160 -14.38 -12.96 2.53
CA GLY A 160 -13.78 -12.75 1.22
C GLY A 160 -14.19 -11.43 0.54
N ASN A 161 -14.94 -10.55 1.22
CA ASN A 161 -15.31 -9.24 0.68
C ASN A 161 -14.12 -8.27 0.74
N VAL A 162 -13.93 -7.47 -0.29
CA VAL A 162 -12.91 -6.42 -0.28
C VAL A 162 -13.34 -5.31 0.70
N VAL A 163 -12.52 -5.09 1.74
CA VAL A 163 -12.76 -4.06 2.76
C VAL A 163 -11.89 -2.83 2.55
N ASN A 164 -10.65 -3.02 2.06
CA ASN A 164 -9.73 -1.93 1.74
C ASN A 164 -8.86 -2.30 0.54
N PHE A 165 -8.16 -1.30 -0.01
CA PHE A 165 -7.03 -1.54 -0.92
C PHE A 165 -5.75 -1.01 -0.30
N LEU A 166 -4.69 -1.82 -0.38
CA LEU A 166 -3.32 -1.45 -0.03
C LEU A 166 -2.60 -1.06 -1.32
N GLY A 167 -2.08 0.15 -1.39
CA GLY A 167 -1.27 0.61 -2.51
C GLY A 167 0.19 0.83 -2.10
N VAL A 168 1.13 0.05 -2.62
CA VAL A 168 2.57 0.18 -2.34
C VAL A 168 3.25 0.88 -3.51
N GLN A 169 4.07 1.89 -3.22
CA GLN A 169 4.83 2.66 -4.20
C GLN A 169 6.32 2.34 -4.10
N CYS A 170 6.92 1.99 -5.22
CA CYS A 170 8.36 1.80 -5.34
C CYS A 170 8.91 2.74 -6.43
N LYS A 171 9.71 3.73 -6.01
CA LYS A 171 10.44 4.55 -6.97
C LYS A 171 11.46 3.67 -7.70
N VAL A 172 11.39 3.66 -9.03
CA VAL A 172 12.29 2.91 -9.91
C VAL A 172 13.01 3.83 -10.87
N SER A 173 14.05 3.31 -11.55
CA SER A 173 14.70 4.05 -12.63
C SER A 173 13.83 4.05 -13.89
N GLU A 174 14.07 5.02 -14.77
CA GLU A 174 13.38 5.10 -16.07
C GLU A 174 13.65 3.87 -16.93
N ASP A 175 14.91 3.37 -16.92
CA ASP A 175 15.29 2.17 -17.68
C ASP A 175 14.53 0.94 -17.19
N TYR A 176 14.38 0.78 -15.87
CA TYR A 176 13.57 -0.29 -15.29
C TYR A 176 12.11 -0.16 -15.73
N ALA A 177 11.53 1.04 -15.65
CA ALA A 177 10.15 1.30 -16.04
C ALA A 177 9.90 0.94 -17.51
N LYS A 178 10.79 1.36 -18.40
CA LYS A 178 10.72 1.03 -19.84
C LYS A 178 10.82 -0.48 -20.10
N ALA A 179 11.73 -1.17 -19.39
CA ALA A 179 11.87 -2.62 -19.52
C ALA A 179 10.62 -3.35 -19.03
N PHE A 180 10.06 -2.94 -17.89
CA PHE A 180 8.84 -3.49 -17.31
C PHE A 180 7.65 -3.35 -18.29
N MET A 181 7.40 -2.14 -18.79
CA MET A 181 6.30 -1.86 -19.73
C MET A 181 6.43 -2.67 -21.03
N LYS A 182 7.64 -2.81 -21.56
CA LYS A 182 7.89 -3.62 -22.75
C LYS A 182 7.57 -5.09 -22.52
N THR A 183 7.87 -5.62 -21.34
CA THR A 183 7.57 -7.02 -21.00
C THR A 183 6.06 -7.22 -20.94
N GLU A 184 5.32 -6.29 -20.33
CA GLU A 184 3.86 -6.33 -20.25
C GLU A 184 3.21 -6.30 -21.65
N GLU A 185 3.65 -5.41 -22.54
CA GLU A 185 3.14 -5.34 -23.92
C GLU A 185 3.36 -6.66 -24.69
N LEU A 186 4.48 -7.33 -24.45
CA LEU A 186 4.79 -8.63 -25.04
C LEU A 186 3.88 -9.75 -24.46
N GLU A 187 3.52 -9.70 -23.21
CA GLU A 187 2.62 -10.66 -22.57
C GLU A 187 1.17 -10.46 -23.02
N GLU A 188 0.72 -9.20 -23.12
CA GLU A 188 -0.60 -8.87 -23.63
C GLU A 188 -0.78 -9.30 -25.10
N SER A 189 0.25 -9.14 -25.91
CA SER A 189 0.23 -9.56 -27.34
C SER A 189 0.15 -11.07 -27.53
N LYS A 190 0.47 -11.86 -26.51
CA LYS A 190 0.42 -13.34 -26.55
C LYS A 190 -0.91 -13.90 -26.04
N LYS A 191 -1.76 -13.09 -25.41
CA LYS A 191 -3.10 -13.55 -25.02
C LYS A 191 -3.98 -13.71 -26.25
N PRO A 192 -4.54 -14.90 -26.51
CA PRO A 192 -5.45 -15.08 -27.65
C PRO A 192 -6.68 -14.18 -27.46
N ASN A 193 -7.08 -13.50 -28.53
CA ASN A 193 -8.34 -12.78 -28.59
C ASN A 193 -9.47 -13.76 -28.29
N SER A 194 -10.09 -13.60 -27.13
CA SER A 194 -11.28 -14.35 -26.71
C SER A 194 -12.52 -13.61 -27.11
#